data_4447d927eddff63f5c647cc46af613bf
#
_entry.id   4447d927eddff63f5c647cc46af613bf
#
_cell.length_a   1.000
_cell.length_b   1.000
_cell.length_c   1.000
_cell.angle_alpha   90.00
_cell.angle_beta   90.00
_cell.angle_gamma   90.00
#
_symmetry.space_group_name_H-M   'P 1'
#
loop_
_entity.id
_entity.type
_entity.pdbx_description
1 polymer ?
#
loop_
_entity_poly.entity_id
_entity_poly.type
_entity_poly.pdbx_seq_one_letter_code
_entity_poly.pdbx_strand_id
1 'polypeptide(L)'
;MEQMTERKENKMGTMPVKKLLITMSLPMMASMLVQALYNIVDSIFVSRISEDALTAVSLAFPIQTLMIAVAGGTGVGVNALLSRSLGEKKFKEADRAANMGFLLMLISYVAFAVFGIFGSRMFFESQVDASLPNAKEIVSYGTSYLQICLIFSFGIMLEMMLERILQATGKTFFTMITQGVGAVVNIILDPILIFGLCGAPRLGIAGAATATVVGQIIAMSLAVFFNITKNTDVSLSFRKMKPHGATIGSIYRVGIPSIIMQAIGSIMTYGMNKILAPFSTTAVAVFGVYFKLNSFIFMPVFGLNNGIIPIIAYNYGARKKERILQTIRFGIAISVSIMFVGMCIFLAIPDKLLLLFDASPEMLKIGKTALRIICTHFMLAGCSIILMSTFQAFGEGIASLMVSALRQLIVILPAAFILAHVFGLNAIWWAFPIAEICSLTFSAILFKRLYHKKIKLLN
;
A
#
# COMPACT_ATOMS: atom_id res chain seq x y z
N MET A 1 1.34 -37.81 22.43
CA MET A 1 2.01 -37.83 21.11
C MET A 1 1.05 -37.20 20.12
N GLU A 2 1.12 -35.85 19.89
CA GLU A 2 0.35 -35.23 18.82
C GLU A 2 0.95 -35.70 17.50
N GLN A 3 0.13 -36.31 16.66
CA GLN A 3 0.47 -36.66 15.28
C GLN A 3 1.03 -35.41 14.59
N MET A 4 2.34 -35.37 14.36
CA MET A 4 2.96 -34.48 13.39
C MET A 4 2.44 -34.94 12.01
N THR A 5 1.27 -34.45 11.62
CA THR A 5 0.83 -34.54 10.24
C THR A 5 1.93 -33.88 9.39
N GLU A 6 2.60 -34.64 8.57
CA GLU A 6 3.56 -34.15 7.59
C GLU A 6 2.83 -33.16 6.67
N ARG A 7 2.97 -31.85 6.98
CA ARG A 7 2.45 -30.80 6.11
C ARG A 7 3.21 -30.91 4.77
N LYS A 8 2.48 -31.08 3.67
CA LYS A 8 3.07 -31.12 2.32
C LYS A 8 3.94 -29.89 2.08
N GLU A 9 5.06 -30.05 1.39
CA GLU A 9 5.92 -28.93 1.03
C GLU A 9 5.13 -27.89 0.23
N ASN A 10 5.20 -26.63 0.67
CA ASN A 10 4.46 -25.55 0.05
C ASN A 10 4.96 -25.29 -1.39
N LYS A 11 4.02 -24.92 -2.29
CA LYS A 11 4.34 -24.62 -3.71
C LYS A 11 5.44 -23.56 -3.88
N MET A 12 5.66 -22.70 -2.88
CA MET A 12 6.72 -21.69 -2.92
C MET A 12 8.12 -22.31 -2.96
N GLY A 13 8.29 -23.54 -2.45
CA GLY A 13 9.54 -24.28 -2.50
C GLY A 13 9.68 -25.23 -3.68
N THR A 14 8.59 -25.61 -4.35
CA THR A 14 8.58 -26.71 -5.35
C THR A 14 8.26 -26.25 -6.77
N MET A 15 7.29 -25.33 -6.93
CA MET A 15 6.85 -24.86 -8.26
C MET A 15 7.98 -24.11 -8.99
N PRO A 16 8.15 -24.25 -10.33
CA PRO A 16 9.12 -23.46 -11.10
C PRO A 16 8.94 -21.96 -10.85
N VAL A 17 10.04 -21.23 -10.62
CA VAL A 17 10.02 -19.85 -10.12
C VAL A 17 9.23 -18.91 -11.03
N LYS A 18 9.38 -19.02 -12.37
CA LYS A 18 8.63 -18.17 -13.32
C LYS A 18 7.12 -18.35 -13.16
N LYS A 19 6.65 -19.61 -13.14
CA LYS A 19 5.24 -19.94 -12.98
C LYS A 19 4.72 -19.52 -11.61
N LEU A 20 5.50 -19.77 -10.57
CA LEU A 20 5.17 -19.38 -9.20
C LEU A 20 4.98 -17.86 -9.09
N LEU A 21 5.92 -17.08 -9.61
CA LEU A 21 5.88 -15.63 -9.55
C LEU A 21 4.63 -15.08 -10.26
N ILE A 22 4.33 -15.56 -11.47
CA ILE A 22 3.12 -15.14 -12.20
C ILE A 22 1.86 -15.55 -11.43
N THR A 23 1.78 -16.79 -10.96
CA THR A 23 0.59 -17.30 -10.25
C THR A 23 0.33 -16.54 -8.94
N MET A 24 1.38 -16.06 -8.26
CA MET A 24 1.21 -15.32 -7.02
C MET A 24 1.03 -13.82 -7.24
N SER A 25 1.72 -13.25 -8.23
CA SER A 25 1.72 -11.80 -8.43
C SER A 25 0.56 -11.31 -9.29
N LEU A 26 0.14 -12.06 -10.31
CA LEU A 26 -0.95 -11.62 -11.21
C LEU A 26 -2.27 -11.35 -10.46
N PRO A 27 -2.73 -12.22 -9.53
CA PRO A 27 -3.90 -11.91 -8.71
C PRO A 27 -3.72 -10.64 -7.89
N MET A 28 -2.54 -10.43 -7.32
CA MET A 28 -2.23 -9.25 -6.51
C MET A 28 -2.19 -7.96 -7.34
N MET A 29 -1.65 -8.05 -8.56
CA MET A 29 -1.65 -6.92 -9.51
C MET A 29 -3.08 -6.54 -9.90
N ALA A 30 -3.94 -7.52 -10.18
CA ALA A 30 -5.35 -7.31 -10.48
C ALA A 30 -6.08 -6.67 -9.29
N SER A 31 -5.85 -7.15 -8.06
CA SER A 31 -6.40 -6.58 -6.84
C SER A 31 -6.03 -5.10 -6.67
N MET A 32 -4.76 -4.77 -6.87
CA MET A 32 -4.28 -3.39 -6.73
C MET A 32 -4.92 -2.46 -7.77
N LEU A 33 -5.12 -2.94 -9.01
CA LEU A 33 -5.85 -2.16 -10.03
C LEU A 33 -7.33 -1.97 -9.66
N VAL A 34 -7.99 -3.02 -9.18
CA VAL A 34 -9.39 -2.92 -8.70
C VAL A 34 -9.49 -1.93 -7.55
N GLN A 35 -8.54 -1.93 -6.63
CA GLN A 35 -8.48 -0.97 -5.52
C GLN A 35 -8.30 0.46 -6.02
N ALA A 36 -7.46 0.69 -7.02
CA ALA A 36 -7.28 2.02 -7.61
C ALA A 36 -8.57 2.53 -8.27
N LEU A 37 -9.26 1.66 -9.02
CA LEU A 37 -10.54 1.98 -9.66
C LEU A 37 -11.64 2.28 -8.63
N TYR A 38 -11.75 1.45 -7.61
CA TYR A 38 -12.71 1.63 -6.51
C TYR A 38 -12.53 2.99 -5.82
N ASN A 39 -11.31 3.38 -5.49
CA ASN A 39 -11.04 4.68 -4.86
C ASN A 39 -11.49 5.88 -5.71
N ILE A 40 -11.41 5.75 -7.04
CA ILE A 40 -11.89 6.79 -7.96
C ILE A 40 -13.41 6.84 -7.96
N VAL A 41 -14.07 5.69 -8.04
CA VAL A 41 -15.53 5.59 -8.07
C VAL A 41 -16.14 6.16 -6.78
N ASP A 42 -15.61 5.78 -5.62
CA ASP A 42 -16.01 6.30 -4.31
C ASP A 42 -15.89 7.84 -4.26
N SER A 43 -14.75 8.38 -4.71
CA SER A 43 -14.53 9.82 -4.76
C SER A 43 -15.53 10.54 -5.67
N ILE A 44 -15.95 9.92 -6.79
CA ILE A 44 -16.98 10.47 -7.70
C ILE A 44 -18.34 10.52 -7.01
N PHE A 45 -18.73 9.47 -6.28
CA PHE A 45 -20.00 9.48 -5.56
C PHE A 45 -20.02 10.51 -4.44
N VAL A 46 -18.96 10.61 -3.66
CA VAL A 46 -18.83 11.61 -2.58
C VAL A 46 -18.88 13.04 -3.12
N SER A 47 -18.21 13.32 -4.25
CA SER A 47 -18.23 14.66 -4.87
C SER A 47 -19.63 15.13 -5.31
N ARG A 48 -20.53 14.19 -5.57
CA ARG A 48 -21.93 14.49 -5.94
C ARG A 48 -22.83 14.82 -4.74
N ILE A 49 -22.35 14.67 -3.50
CA ILE A 49 -23.12 15.04 -2.31
C ILE A 49 -23.06 16.56 -2.11
N SER A 50 -21.87 17.10 -1.89
CA SER A 50 -21.56 18.52 -1.80
C SER A 50 -20.04 18.73 -1.79
N GLU A 51 -19.58 19.97 -2.02
CA GLU A 51 -18.17 20.35 -1.88
C GLU A 51 -17.70 20.19 -0.43
N ASP A 52 -18.54 20.50 0.55
CA ASP A 52 -18.23 20.36 1.98
C ASP A 52 -18.06 18.88 2.38
N ALA A 53 -18.86 17.98 1.79
CA ALA A 53 -18.70 16.54 1.99
C ALA A 53 -17.35 16.03 1.45
N LEU A 54 -16.97 16.46 0.25
CA LEU A 54 -15.69 16.11 -0.34
C LEU A 54 -14.51 16.66 0.47
N THR A 55 -14.65 17.90 0.97
CA THR A 55 -13.67 18.53 1.87
C THR A 55 -13.53 17.74 3.17
N ALA A 56 -14.65 17.35 3.79
CA ALA A 56 -14.64 16.54 5.01
C ALA A 56 -13.95 15.19 4.83
N VAL A 57 -14.21 14.46 3.74
CA VAL A 57 -13.54 13.18 3.43
C VAL A 57 -12.05 13.41 3.18
N SER A 58 -11.70 14.49 2.47
CA SER A 58 -10.29 14.84 2.20
C SER A 58 -9.51 15.13 3.49
N LEU A 59 -10.13 15.81 4.45
CA LEU A 59 -9.54 16.07 5.76
C LEU A 59 -9.44 14.81 6.63
N ALA A 60 -10.29 13.81 6.44
CA ALA A 60 -10.19 12.51 7.11
C ALA A 60 -9.04 11.64 6.60
N PHE A 61 -8.58 11.87 5.36
CA PHE A 61 -7.60 11.03 4.67
C PHE A 61 -6.30 10.77 5.43
N PRO A 62 -5.67 11.72 6.15
CA PRO A 62 -4.46 11.46 6.93
C PRO A 62 -4.63 10.37 8.00
N ILE A 63 -5.75 10.37 8.71
CA ILE A 63 -6.04 9.36 9.76
C ILE A 63 -6.30 7.99 9.12
N GLN A 64 -7.06 7.96 8.02
CA GLN A 64 -7.28 6.70 7.28
C GLN A 64 -5.97 6.14 6.73
N THR A 65 -5.11 6.99 6.19
CA THR A 65 -3.78 6.59 5.69
C THR A 65 -2.91 6.04 6.81
N LEU A 66 -2.94 6.66 8.00
CA LEU A 66 -2.21 6.16 9.17
C LEU A 66 -2.72 4.77 9.58
N MET A 67 -4.04 4.58 9.61
CA MET A 67 -4.67 3.29 9.92
C MET A 67 -4.23 2.20 8.93
N ILE A 68 -4.29 2.49 7.63
CA ILE A 68 -3.86 1.58 6.57
C ILE A 68 -2.35 1.31 6.66
N ALA A 69 -1.54 2.33 6.98
CA ALA A 69 -0.10 2.18 7.15
C ALA A 69 0.23 1.24 8.32
N VAL A 70 -0.46 1.37 9.46
CA VAL A 70 -0.28 0.48 10.62
C VAL A 70 -0.67 -0.95 10.27
N ALA A 71 -1.82 -1.15 9.63
CA ALA A 71 -2.27 -2.48 9.20
C ALA A 71 -1.34 -3.09 8.14
N GLY A 72 -1.02 -2.33 7.10
CA GLY A 72 -0.16 -2.77 6.00
C GLY A 72 1.27 -3.08 6.46
N GLY A 73 1.88 -2.19 7.23
CA GLY A 73 3.25 -2.35 7.72
C GLY A 73 3.39 -3.54 8.68
N THR A 74 2.48 -3.68 9.65
CA THR A 74 2.44 -4.86 10.53
C THR A 74 2.24 -6.14 9.71
N GLY A 75 1.34 -6.09 8.72
CA GLY A 75 1.09 -7.20 7.80
C GLY A 75 2.31 -7.63 6.99
N VAL A 76 3.14 -6.69 6.52
CA VAL A 76 4.41 -7.01 5.83
C VAL A 76 5.37 -7.73 6.76
N GLY A 77 5.48 -7.29 8.02
CA GLY A 77 6.30 -7.96 9.03
C GLY A 77 5.85 -9.39 9.31
N VAL A 78 4.54 -9.61 9.46
CA VAL A 78 3.96 -10.96 9.63
C VAL A 78 4.21 -11.81 8.40
N ASN A 79 3.97 -11.28 7.19
CA ASN A 79 4.19 -12.01 5.93
C ASN A 79 5.63 -12.52 5.82
N ALA A 80 6.62 -11.64 6.05
CA ALA A 80 8.04 -12.00 5.96
C ALA A 80 8.42 -13.08 6.98
N LEU A 81 8.01 -12.92 8.25
CA LEU A 81 8.32 -13.86 9.33
C LEU A 81 7.62 -15.22 9.13
N LEU A 82 6.33 -15.20 8.80
CA LEU A 82 5.54 -16.42 8.59
C LEU A 82 6.06 -17.22 7.41
N SER A 83 6.27 -16.58 6.25
CA SER A 83 6.77 -17.27 5.06
C SER A 83 8.15 -17.86 5.29
N ARG A 84 9.04 -17.14 5.98
CA ARG A 84 10.35 -17.64 6.37
C ARG A 84 10.25 -18.86 7.29
N SER A 85 9.41 -18.80 8.33
CA SER A 85 9.21 -19.90 9.29
C SER A 85 8.66 -21.16 8.59
N LEU A 86 7.79 -21.00 7.59
CA LEU A 86 7.32 -22.11 6.75
C LEU A 86 8.47 -22.70 5.93
N GLY A 87 9.34 -21.87 5.36
CA GLY A 87 10.53 -22.33 4.63
C GLY A 87 11.53 -23.10 5.50
N GLU A 88 11.70 -22.65 6.74
CA GLU A 88 12.52 -23.32 7.78
C GLU A 88 11.85 -24.60 8.32
N LYS A 89 10.62 -24.93 7.89
CA LYS A 89 9.77 -26.02 8.42
C LYS A 89 9.45 -25.88 9.91
N LYS A 90 9.52 -24.67 10.45
CA LYS A 90 9.18 -24.34 11.84
C LYS A 90 7.70 -23.98 11.97
N PHE A 91 6.83 -24.95 11.80
CA PHE A 91 5.38 -24.74 11.73
C PHE A 91 4.79 -24.10 12.98
N LYS A 92 5.33 -24.41 14.17
CA LYS A 92 4.89 -23.76 15.42
C LYS A 92 5.22 -22.28 15.46
N GLU A 93 6.35 -21.86 14.89
CA GLU A 93 6.72 -20.45 14.78
C GLU A 93 5.86 -19.74 13.72
N ALA A 94 5.54 -20.41 12.60
CA ALA A 94 4.63 -19.89 11.58
C ALA A 94 3.22 -19.66 12.16
N ASP A 95 2.66 -20.65 12.87
CA ASP A 95 1.37 -20.51 13.56
C ASP A 95 1.42 -19.36 14.58
N ARG A 96 2.52 -19.24 15.34
CA ARG A 96 2.71 -18.15 16.30
C ARG A 96 2.76 -16.78 15.63
N ALA A 97 3.47 -16.65 14.51
CA ALA A 97 3.55 -15.40 13.75
C ALA A 97 2.16 -14.95 13.26
N ALA A 98 1.36 -15.86 12.72
CA ALA A 98 0.01 -15.56 12.25
C ALA A 98 -0.92 -15.16 13.40
N ASN A 99 -0.94 -15.93 14.50
CA ASN A 99 -1.78 -15.62 15.66
C ASN A 99 -1.36 -14.31 16.35
N MET A 100 -0.05 -14.01 16.38
CA MET A 100 0.46 -12.76 16.92
C MET A 100 0.08 -11.57 16.04
N GLY A 101 0.18 -11.73 14.71
CA GLY A 101 -0.27 -10.72 13.75
C GLY A 101 -1.74 -10.37 13.95
N PHE A 102 -2.60 -11.38 14.11
CA PHE A 102 -4.02 -11.19 14.39
C PHE A 102 -4.24 -10.43 15.71
N LEU A 103 -3.54 -10.80 16.78
CA LEU A 103 -3.62 -10.11 18.08
C LEU A 103 -3.19 -8.65 17.97
N LEU A 104 -2.07 -8.36 17.28
CA LEU A 104 -1.58 -7.01 17.08
C LEU A 104 -2.59 -6.14 16.31
N MET A 105 -3.30 -6.72 15.34
CA MET A 105 -4.38 -6.01 14.64
C MET A 105 -5.56 -5.71 15.53
N LEU A 106 -5.96 -6.63 16.41
CA LEU A 106 -7.02 -6.36 17.38
C LEU A 106 -6.64 -5.23 18.34
N ILE A 107 -5.39 -5.20 18.81
CA ILE A 107 -4.90 -4.11 19.67
C ILE A 107 -4.91 -2.78 18.90
N SER A 108 -4.41 -2.77 17.68
CA SER A 108 -4.42 -1.58 16.82
C SER A 108 -5.85 -1.10 16.53
N TYR A 109 -6.77 -2.02 16.24
CA TYR A 109 -8.19 -1.72 16.07
C TYR A 109 -8.76 -1.02 17.30
N VAL A 110 -8.54 -1.55 18.51
CA VAL A 110 -9.04 -0.93 19.74
C VAL A 110 -8.51 0.50 19.88
N ALA A 111 -7.24 0.74 19.59
CA ALA A 111 -6.65 2.09 19.65
C ALA A 111 -7.34 3.05 18.65
N PHE A 112 -7.55 2.62 17.40
CA PHE A 112 -8.24 3.44 16.41
C PHE A 112 -9.73 3.63 16.72
N ALA A 113 -10.42 2.61 17.25
CA ALA A 113 -11.82 2.73 17.66
C ALA A 113 -12.00 3.71 18.83
N VAL A 114 -11.12 3.65 19.82
CA VAL A 114 -11.11 4.63 20.94
C VAL A 114 -10.87 6.05 20.41
N PHE A 115 -9.90 6.23 19.51
CA PHE A 115 -9.70 7.52 18.86
C PHE A 115 -10.93 7.94 18.02
N GLY A 116 -11.57 7.01 17.33
CA GLY A 116 -12.82 7.24 16.59
C GLY A 116 -13.92 7.82 17.48
N ILE A 117 -14.12 7.26 18.68
CA ILE A 117 -15.16 7.68 19.60
C ILE A 117 -14.84 9.06 20.21
N PHE A 118 -13.64 9.26 20.71
CA PHE A 118 -13.29 10.44 21.53
C PHE A 118 -12.50 11.51 20.76
N GLY A 119 -11.72 11.14 19.74
CA GLY A 119 -10.79 12.04 19.05
C GLY A 119 -11.29 12.63 17.74
N SER A 120 -12.25 11.99 17.05
CA SER A 120 -12.66 12.40 15.70
C SER A 120 -13.16 13.84 15.65
N ARG A 121 -14.01 14.24 16.59
CA ARG A 121 -14.53 15.61 16.63
C ARG A 121 -13.44 16.63 16.90
N MET A 122 -12.61 16.38 17.91
CA MET A 122 -11.48 17.26 18.27
C MET A 122 -10.49 17.40 17.10
N PHE A 123 -10.26 16.31 16.36
CA PHE A 123 -9.42 16.33 15.15
C PHE A 123 -9.99 17.31 14.11
N PHE A 124 -11.28 17.21 13.77
CA PHE A 124 -11.90 18.10 12.78
C PHE A 124 -11.99 19.54 13.26
N GLU A 125 -12.32 19.79 14.52
CA GLU A 125 -12.32 21.14 15.11
C GLU A 125 -10.93 21.79 15.06
N SER A 126 -9.84 20.99 15.09
CA SER A 126 -8.47 21.49 14.95
C SER A 126 -8.04 21.75 13.50
N GLN A 127 -8.71 21.15 12.51
CA GLN A 127 -8.37 21.25 11.10
C GLN A 127 -9.17 22.30 10.33
N VAL A 128 -10.39 22.57 10.78
CA VAL A 128 -11.32 23.48 10.11
C VAL A 128 -11.26 24.85 10.79
N ASP A 129 -11.03 25.91 10.00
CA ASP A 129 -11.08 27.28 10.50
C ASP A 129 -12.51 27.64 10.89
N ALA A 130 -12.70 27.93 12.19
CA ALA A 130 -14.01 28.25 12.76
C ALA A 130 -14.65 29.53 12.16
N SER A 131 -13.89 30.36 11.46
CA SER A 131 -14.37 31.59 10.80
C SER A 131 -15.11 31.30 9.48
N LEU A 132 -14.98 30.09 8.91
CA LEU A 132 -15.65 29.72 7.68
C LEU A 132 -17.17 29.57 7.87
N PRO A 133 -18.01 30.06 6.94
CA PRO A 133 -19.47 29.99 7.05
C PRO A 133 -20.01 28.55 7.20
N ASN A 134 -19.34 27.57 6.57
CA ASN A 134 -19.69 26.17 6.52
C ASN A 134 -18.86 25.29 7.48
N ALA A 135 -18.05 25.89 8.38
CA ALA A 135 -17.17 25.17 9.30
C ALA A 135 -17.89 24.09 10.11
N LYS A 136 -19.06 24.41 10.67
CA LYS A 136 -19.87 23.48 11.46
C LYS A 136 -20.34 22.26 10.66
N GLU A 137 -20.69 22.47 9.39
CA GLU A 137 -21.14 21.40 8.50
C GLU A 137 -20.01 20.48 8.13
N ILE A 138 -18.84 21.02 7.75
CA ILE A 138 -17.62 20.23 7.45
C ILE A 138 -17.20 19.41 8.68
N VAL A 139 -17.18 20.01 9.88
CA VAL A 139 -16.86 19.30 11.13
C VAL A 139 -17.87 18.19 11.42
N SER A 140 -19.17 18.44 11.22
CA SER A 140 -20.22 17.43 11.41
C SER A 140 -20.08 16.26 10.46
N TYR A 141 -19.92 16.53 9.16
CA TYR A 141 -19.73 15.52 8.13
C TYR A 141 -18.46 14.69 8.37
N GLY A 142 -17.35 15.38 8.61
CA GLY A 142 -16.07 14.73 8.85
C GLY A 142 -16.06 13.88 10.11
N THR A 143 -16.65 14.37 11.19
CA THR A 143 -16.75 13.61 12.45
C THR A 143 -17.57 12.34 12.23
N SER A 144 -18.76 12.43 11.63
CA SER A 144 -19.61 11.28 11.36
C SER A 144 -18.92 10.26 10.46
N TYR A 145 -18.27 10.71 9.39
CA TYR A 145 -17.54 9.86 8.46
C TYR A 145 -16.39 9.12 9.16
N LEU A 146 -15.54 9.87 9.87
CA LEU A 146 -14.36 9.31 10.53
C LEU A 146 -14.72 8.38 11.69
N GLN A 147 -15.76 8.72 12.46
CA GLN A 147 -16.26 7.85 13.52
C GLN A 147 -16.72 6.49 12.97
N ILE A 148 -17.52 6.46 11.92
CA ILE A 148 -17.98 5.20 11.30
C ILE A 148 -16.78 4.40 10.82
N CYS A 149 -15.85 5.01 10.07
CA CYS A 149 -14.67 4.34 9.55
C CYS A 149 -13.77 3.77 10.66
N LEU A 150 -13.57 4.47 11.77
CA LEU A 150 -12.65 4.05 12.83
C LEU A 150 -13.30 3.09 13.84
N ILE A 151 -14.55 3.31 14.22
CA ILE A 151 -15.25 2.40 15.15
C ILE A 151 -15.41 1.01 14.53
N PHE A 152 -15.66 0.94 13.23
CA PHE A 152 -15.79 -0.32 12.50
C PHE A 152 -14.52 -0.73 11.77
N SER A 153 -13.37 -0.13 12.08
CA SER A 153 -12.08 -0.43 11.43
C SER A 153 -11.58 -1.86 11.63
N PHE A 154 -12.21 -2.65 12.53
CA PHE A 154 -11.92 -4.08 12.64
C PHE A 154 -12.09 -4.81 11.29
N GLY A 155 -13.05 -4.38 10.46
CA GLY A 155 -13.26 -4.92 9.12
C GLY A 155 -11.99 -4.86 8.30
N ILE A 156 -11.49 -3.66 8.01
CA ILE A 156 -10.29 -3.48 7.17
C ILE A 156 -9.02 -4.01 7.84
N MET A 157 -8.86 -3.82 9.15
CA MET A 157 -7.63 -4.24 9.84
C MET A 157 -7.46 -5.75 9.85
N LEU A 158 -8.53 -6.48 10.18
CA LEU A 158 -8.51 -7.94 10.17
C LEU A 158 -8.50 -8.51 8.75
N GLU A 159 -9.21 -7.89 7.79
CA GLU A 159 -9.13 -8.23 6.37
C GLU A 159 -7.68 -8.20 5.92
N MET A 160 -6.99 -7.05 6.06
CA MET A 160 -5.61 -6.88 5.64
C MET A 160 -4.67 -7.92 6.28
N MET A 161 -4.83 -8.23 7.56
CA MET A 161 -4.00 -9.23 8.22
C MET A 161 -4.27 -10.65 7.71
N LEU A 162 -5.52 -11.04 7.56
CA LEU A 162 -5.90 -12.35 7.06
C LEU A 162 -5.44 -12.56 5.61
N GLU A 163 -5.50 -11.51 4.81
CA GLU A 163 -4.94 -11.51 3.46
C GLU A 163 -3.43 -11.67 3.45
N ARG A 164 -2.70 -10.98 4.35
CA ARG A 164 -1.25 -11.16 4.50
C ARG A 164 -0.89 -12.59 4.89
N ILE A 165 -1.71 -13.26 5.70
CA ILE A 165 -1.53 -14.68 6.04
C ILE A 165 -1.76 -15.56 4.80
N LEU A 166 -2.81 -15.30 3.99
CA LEU A 166 -3.03 -16.00 2.72
C LEU A 166 -1.88 -15.79 1.74
N GLN A 167 -1.37 -14.58 1.61
CA GLN A 167 -0.21 -14.26 0.77
C GLN A 167 1.05 -15.00 1.25
N ALA A 168 1.30 -14.98 2.56
CA ALA A 168 2.46 -15.62 3.18
C ALA A 168 2.48 -17.16 3.02
N THR A 169 1.31 -17.76 2.81
CA THR A 169 1.15 -19.20 2.52
C THR A 169 1.03 -19.51 1.02
N GLY A 170 1.20 -18.49 0.17
CA GLY A 170 1.15 -18.64 -1.28
C GLY A 170 -0.26 -18.67 -1.89
N LYS A 171 -1.29 -18.29 -1.14
CA LYS A 171 -2.70 -18.36 -1.56
C LYS A 171 -3.27 -17.02 -2.04
N THR A 172 -2.50 -16.28 -2.82
CA THR A 172 -2.80 -14.92 -3.30
C THR A 172 -4.07 -14.81 -4.15
N PHE A 173 -4.50 -15.91 -4.80
CA PHE A 173 -5.75 -15.93 -5.55
C PHE A 173 -6.97 -15.66 -4.66
N PHE A 174 -6.98 -16.18 -3.44
CA PHE A 174 -8.08 -15.92 -2.49
C PHE A 174 -8.05 -14.48 -1.99
N THR A 175 -6.87 -13.85 -1.85
CA THR A 175 -6.75 -12.43 -1.54
C THR A 175 -7.37 -11.57 -2.65
N MET A 176 -7.17 -11.93 -3.92
CA MET A 176 -7.82 -11.22 -5.03
C MET A 176 -9.34 -11.31 -4.94
N ILE A 177 -9.89 -12.46 -4.56
CA ILE A 177 -11.34 -12.63 -4.43
C ILE A 177 -11.87 -11.78 -3.28
N THR A 178 -11.22 -11.76 -2.11
CA THR A 178 -11.65 -10.98 -0.95
C THR A 178 -11.69 -9.48 -1.28
N GLN A 179 -10.61 -8.94 -1.81
CA GLN A 179 -10.53 -7.54 -2.22
C GLN A 179 -11.51 -7.20 -3.34
N GLY A 180 -11.65 -8.07 -4.35
CA GLY A 180 -12.57 -7.87 -5.45
C GLY A 180 -14.04 -7.82 -4.99
N VAL A 181 -14.44 -8.75 -4.14
CA VAL A 181 -15.81 -8.78 -3.59
C VAL A 181 -16.06 -7.55 -2.70
N GLY A 182 -15.11 -7.18 -1.83
CA GLY A 182 -15.22 -5.98 -1.01
C GLY A 182 -15.43 -4.72 -1.83
N ALA A 183 -14.63 -4.55 -2.90
CA ALA A 183 -14.74 -3.42 -3.81
C ALA A 183 -16.08 -3.39 -4.55
N VAL A 184 -16.54 -4.52 -5.08
CA VAL A 184 -17.85 -4.62 -5.78
C VAL A 184 -18.99 -4.29 -4.84
N VAL A 185 -18.99 -4.84 -3.63
CA VAL A 185 -20.03 -4.55 -2.62
C VAL A 185 -20.05 -3.06 -2.30
N ASN A 186 -18.90 -2.44 -2.08
CA ASN A 186 -18.82 -1.01 -1.83
C ASN A 186 -19.38 -0.20 -3.00
N ILE A 187 -18.95 -0.44 -4.25
CA ILE A 187 -19.42 0.25 -5.45
C ILE A 187 -20.95 0.16 -5.61
N ILE A 188 -21.54 -0.98 -5.23
CA ILE A 188 -23.00 -1.19 -5.29
C ILE A 188 -23.70 -0.43 -4.16
N LEU A 189 -23.15 -0.48 -2.94
CA LEU A 189 -23.77 0.13 -1.77
C LEU A 189 -23.62 1.66 -1.72
N ASP A 190 -22.56 2.21 -2.29
CA ASP A 190 -22.34 3.65 -2.32
C ASP A 190 -23.56 4.42 -2.84
N PRO A 191 -24.05 4.24 -4.08
CA PRO A 191 -25.20 4.97 -4.56
C PRO A 191 -26.50 4.65 -3.78
N ILE A 192 -26.64 3.43 -3.26
CA ILE A 192 -27.82 3.02 -2.50
C ILE A 192 -27.88 3.78 -1.17
N LEU A 193 -26.78 3.83 -0.43
CA LEU A 193 -26.76 4.45 0.91
C LEU A 193 -26.52 5.95 0.88
N ILE A 194 -25.78 6.45 -0.11
CA ILE A 194 -25.53 7.90 -0.26
C ILE A 194 -26.82 8.60 -0.67
N PHE A 195 -27.51 8.11 -1.73
CA PHE A 195 -28.64 8.80 -2.34
C PHE A 195 -30.00 8.25 -1.91
N GLY A 196 -30.04 7.14 -1.18
CA GLY A 196 -31.29 6.53 -0.72
C GLY A 196 -32.03 5.78 -1.82
N LEU A 197 -31.29 5.04 -2.67
CA LEU A 197 -31.90 4.24 -3.74
C LEU A 197 -32.48 2.93 -3.19
N CYS A 198 -33.33 2.28 -3.95
CA CYS A 198 -33.92 0.97 -3.61
C CYS A 198 -34.69 0.94 -2.28
N GLY A 199 -35.20 2.08 -1.80
CA GLY A 199 -35.92 2.17 -0.53
C GLY A 199 -35.04 2.31 0.72
N ALA A 200 -33.72 2.43 0.55
CA ALA A 200 -32.80 2.71 1.65
C ALA A 200 -32.90 4.18 2.12
N PRO A 201 -32.59 4.48 3.38
CA PRO A 201 -32.53 5.87 3.85
C PRO A 201 -31.38 6.60 3.17
N ARG A 202 -31.58 7.88 2.85
CA ARG A 202 -30.53 8.76 2.31
C ARG A 202 -29.60 9.17 3.45
N LEU A 203 -28.42 8.56 3.53
CA LEU A 203 -27.45 8.80 4.59
C LEU A 203 -26.35 9.79 4.20
N GLY A 204 -26.25 10.20 2.94
CA GLY A 204 -25.20 11.11 2.47
C GLY A 204 -23.79 10.59 2.77
N ILE A 205 -22.96 11.40 3.42
CA ILE A 205 -21.57 11.06 3.73
C ILE A 205 -21.44 9.86 4.70
N ALA A 206 -22.38 9.73 5.64
CA ALA A 206 -22.44 8.55 6.51
C ALA A 206 -22.75 7.27 5.71
N GLY A 207 -23.48 7.41 4.61
CA GLY A 207 -23.76 6.33 3.65
C GLY A 207 -22.50 5.84 2.96
N ALA A 208 -21.62 6.75 2.50
CA ALA A 208 -20.33 6.40 1.92
C ALA A 208 -19.43 5.65 2.93
N ALA A 209 -19.32 6.17 4.16
CA ALA A 209 -18.57 5.50 5.22
C ALA A 209 -19.14 4.09 5.52
N THR A 210 -20.46 3.97 5.60
CA THR A 210 -21.14 2.70 5.87
C THR A 210 -20.95 1.69 4.75
N ALA A 211 -21.06 2.11 3.48
CA ALA A 211 -20.82 1.26 2.32
C ALA A 211 -19.39 0.71 2.31
N THR A 212 -18.41 1.56 2.59
CA THR A 212 -17.00 1.17 2.71
C THR A 212 -16.80 0.14 3.82
N VAL A 213 -17.33 0.40 5.00
CA VAL A 213 -17.21 -0.51 6.16
C VAL A 213 -17.89 -1.85 5.89
N VAL A 214 -19.09 -1.87 5.31
CA VAL A 214 -19.80 -3.11 4.97
C VAL A 214 -19.01 -3.93 3.95
N GLY A 215 -18.45 -3.30 2.90
CA GLY A 215 -17.57 -3.94 1.94
C GLY A 215 -16.37 -4.61 2.61
N GLN A 216 -15.71 -3.91 3.53
CA GLN A 216 -14.56 -4.42 4.30
C GLN A 216 -14.94 -5.57 5.24
N ILE A 217 -16.09 -5.52 5.90
CA ILE A 217 -16.57 -6.59 6.78
C ILE A 217 -16.89 -7.86 5.96
N ILE A 218 -17.48 -7.72 4.78
CA ILE A 218 -17.75 -8.86 3.90
C ILE A 218 -16.44 -9.45 3.39
N ALA A 219 -15.49 -8.62 2.96
CA ALA A 219 -14.16 -9.06 2.54
C ALA A 219 -13.41 -9.76 3.69
N MET A 220 -13.44 -9.20 4.90
CA MET A 220 -12.91 -9.84 6.11
C MET A 220 -13.54 -11.22 6.36
N SER A 221 -14.86 -11.31 6.25
CA SER A 221 -15.58 -12.57 6.48
C SER A 221 -15.16 -13.64 5.47
N LEU A 222 -14.98 -13.27 4.20
CA LEU A 222 -14.44 -14.15 3.17
C LEU A 222 -12.98 -14.52 3.45
N ALA A 223 -12.16 -13.57 3.92
CA ALA A 223 -10.78 -13.84 4.29
C ALA A 223 -10.67 -14.83 5.47
N VAL A 224 -11.57 -14.72 6.47
CA VAL A 224 -11.71 -15.71 7.55
C VAL A 224 -12.08 -17.07 6.97
N PHE A 225 -13.12 -17.13 6.14
CA PHE A 225 -13.58 -18.36 5.50
C PHE A 225 -12.44 -19.04 4.72
N PHE A 226 -11.69 -18.32 3.90
CA PHE A 226 -10.58 -18.89 3.15
C PHE A 226 -9.40 -19.32 4.03
N ASN A 227 -9.10 -18.58 5.08
CA ASN A 227 -8.06 -18.98 6.03
C ASN A 227 -8.41 -20.26 6.79
N ILE A 228 -9.69 -20.46 7.13
CA ILE A 228 -10.14 -21.68 7.83
C ILE A 228 -10.23 -22.86 6.87
N THR A 229 -10.79 -22.67 5.67
CA THR A 229 -11.13 -23.79 4.77
C THR A 229 -10.04 -24.15 3.77
N LYS A 230 -9.24 -23.17 3.32
CA LYS A 230 -8.24 -23.33 2.26
C LYS A 230 -6.81 -23.21 2.73
N ASN A 231 -6.58 -22.64 3.92
CA ASN A 231 -5.23 -22.43 4.43
C ASN A 231 -4.83 -23.50 5.45
N THR A 232 -4.34 -24.62 4.93
CA THR A 232 -3.86 -25.75 5.74
C THR A 232 -2.44 -25.55 6.28
N ASP A 233 -1.71 -24.52 5.79
CA ASP A 233 -0.33 -24.27 6.16
C ASP A 233 -0.19 -23.62 7.53
N VAL A 234 -1.25 -22.97 8.04
CA VAL A 234 -1.26 -22.22 9.31
C VAL A 234 -2.53 -22.50 10.10
N SER A 235 -2.40 -22.65 11.42
CA SER A 235 -3.50 -22.82 12.35
C SER A 235 -3.78 -21.53 13.11
N LEU A 236 -4.87 -20.86 12.78
CA LEU A 236 -5.39 -19.72 13.53
C LEU A 236 -6.26 -20.21 14.69
N SER A 237 -5.97 -19.76 15.91
CA SER A 237 -6.74 -20.11 17.11
C SER A 237 -6.65 -19.04 18.18
N PHE A 238 -7.78 -18.55 18.65
CA PHE A 238 -7.84 -17.59 19.75
C PHE A 238 -7.11 -18.05 21.02
N ARG A 239 -7.10 -19.37 21.30
CA ARG A 239 -6.39 -19.94 22.45
C ARG A 239 -4.87 -19.83 22.34
N LYS A 240 -4.33 -19.66 21.13
CA LYS A 240 -2.89 -19.53 20.86
C LYS A 240 -2.40 -18.06 20.79
N MET A 241 -3.29 -17.10 20.97
CA MET A 241 -3.00 -15.66 20.94
C MET A 241 -2.40 -15.16 22.26
N LYS A 242 -1.32 -15.81 22.73
CA LYS A 242 -0.58 -15.35 23.91
C LYS A 242 0.56 -14.42 23.47
N PRO A 243 0.68 -13.21 24.08
CA PRO A 243 1.75 -12.29 23.73
C PRO A 243 3.13 -12.96 23.83
N HIS A 244 3.93 -12.85 22.76
CA HIS A 244 5.26 -13.40 22.70
C HIS A 244 6.25 -12.35 22.19
N GLY A 245 7.02 -11.74 23.10
CA GLY A 245 7.86 -10.57 22.82
C GLY A 245 8.85 -10.76 21.67
N ALA A 246 9.50 -11.91 21.56
CA ALA A 246 10.45 -12.19 20.48
C ALA A 246 9.77 -12.21 19.09
N THR A 247 8.55 -12.75 19.00
CA THR A 247 7.78 -12.77 17.76
C THR A 247 7.32 -11.36 17.40
N ILE A 248 6.82 -10.59 18.37
CA ILE A 248 6.41 -9.19 18.19
C ILE A 248 7.60 -8.35 17.73
N GLY A 249 8.75 -8.49 18.36
CA GLY A 249 9.99 -7.80 17.96
C GLY A 249 10.41 -8.14 16.53
N SER A 250 10.29 -9.41 16.12
CA SER A 250 10.61 -9.84 14.76
C SER A 250 9.63 -9.29 13.72
N ILE A 251 8.34 -9.20 14.04
CA ILE A 251 7.30 -8.60 13.19
C ILE A 251 7.59 -7.10 13.02
N TYR A 252 7.80 -6.36 14.10
CA TYR A 252 7.98 -4.91 14.05
C TYR A 252 9.36 -4.47 13.57
N ARG A 253 10.36 -5.36 13.55
CA ARG A 253 11.65 -5.09 12.87
C ARG A 253 11.47 -4.75 11.38
N VAL A 254 10.45 -5.29 10.74
CA VAL A 254 10.06 -4.98 9.37
C VAL A 254 8.82 -4.08 9.34
N GLY A 255 7.89 -4.27 10.26
CA GLY A 255 6.60 -3.58 10.33
C GLY A 255 6.74 -2.09 10.56
N ILE A 256 7.48 -1.66 11.60
CA ILE A 256 7.67 -0.23 11.89
C ILE A 256 8.33 0.53 10.74
N PRO A 257 9.46 0.05 10.16
CA PRO A 257 10.01 0.66 8.96
C PRO A 257 8.99 0.79 7.82
N SER A 258 8.16 -0.24 7.61
CA SER A 258 7.13 -0.23 6.55
C SER A 258 6.00 0.76 6.83
N ILE A 259 5.60 0.96 8.09
CA ILE A 259 4.65 2.00 8.51
C ILE A 259 5.22 3.39 8.21
N ILE A 260 6.46 3.64 8.62
CA ILE A 260 7.14 4.93 8.40
C ILE A 260 7.29 5.23 6.90
N MET A 261 7.62 4.21 6.09
CA MET A 261 7.74 4.38 4.63
C MET A 261 6.46 4.92 3.98
N GLN A 262 5.28 4.50 4.46
CA GLN A 262 4.01 5.02 3.95
C GLN A 262 3.78 6.48 4.34
N ALA A 263 4.15 6.87 5.57
CA ALA A 263 4.08 8.25 6.02
C ALA A 263 5.05 9.18 5.26
N ILE A 264 6.23 8.69 4.90
CA ILE A 264 7.23 9.45 4.12
C ILE A 264 6.64 9.94 2.79
N GLY A 265 5.82 9.13 2.11
CA GLY A 265 5.17 9.53 0.86
C GLY A 265 4.29 10.77 1.01
N SER A 266 3.54 10.88 2.10
CA SER A 266 2.70 12.04 2.40
C SER A 266 3.54 13.30 2.70
N ILE A 267 4.64 13.15 3.43
CA ILE A 267 5.58 14.25 3.72
C ILE A 267 6.20 14.77 2.43
N MET A 268 6.62 13.87 1.54
CA MET A 268 7.19 14.22 0.23
C MET A 268 6.19 15.01 -0.61
N THR A 269 4.94 14.55 -0.69
CA THR A 269 3.88 15.24 -1.43
C THR A 269 3.63 16.65 -0.89
N TYR A 270 3.56 16.80 0.43
CA TYR A 270 3.42 18.11 1.08
C TYR A 270 4.60 19.02 0.76
N GLY A 271 5.83 18.51 0.88
CA GLY A 271 7.05 19.27 0.57
C GLY A 271 7.11 19.72 -0.89
N MET A 272 6.77 18.85 -1.84
CA MET A 272 6.70 19.20 -3.26
C MET A 272 5.65 20.27 -3.55
N ASN A 273 4.47 20.17 -2.95
CA ASN A 273 3.43 21.18 -3.10
C ASN A 273 3.89 22.54 -2.58
N LYS A 274 4.62 22.59 -1.46
CA LYS A 274 5.22 23.85 -0.94
C LYS A 274 6.28 24.44 -1.86
N ILE A 275 7.05 23.61 -2.57
CA ILE A 275 8.05 24.07 -3.56
C ILE A 275 7.37 24.57 -4.84
N LEU A 276 6.28 23.93 -5.28
CA LEU A 276 5.58 24.27 -6.52
C LEU A 276 4.64 25.48 -6.36
N ALA A 277 4.01 25.66 -5.20
CA ALA A 277 3.00 26.68 -4.96
C ALA A 277 3.46 28.13 -5.29
N PRO A 278 4.72 28.55 -5.01
CA PRO A 278 5.19 29.88 -5.36
C PRO A 278 5.25 30.16 -6.88
N PHE A 279 5.30 29.11 -7.74
CA PHE A 279 5.36 29.28 -9.18
C PHE A 279 3.98 29.45 -9.79
N SER A 280 3.06 28.53 -9.51
CA SER A 280 1.64 28.67 -9.87
C SER A 280 0.79 27.58 -9.20
N THR A 281 -0.48 27.87 -9.00
CA THR A 281 -1.47 26.87 -8.57
C THR A 281 -1.64 25.76 -9.60
N THR A 282 -1.48 26.10 -10.89
CA THR A 282 -1.49 25.16 -12.01
C THR A 282 -0.37 24.13 -11.91
N ALA A 283 0.84 24.52 -11.46
CA ALA A 283 1.94 23.58 -11.25
C ALA A 283 1.63 22.55 -10.14
N VAL A 284 0.98 22.99 -9.06
CA VAL A 284 0.49 22.10 -8.00
C VAL A 284 -0.58 21.15 -8.54
N ALA A 285 -1.50 21.65 -9.35
CA ALA A 285 -2.52 20.82 -9.99
C ALA A 285 -1.92 19.76 -10.93
N VAL A 286 -0.92 20.12 -11.75
CA VAL A 286 -0.14 19.19 -12.60
C VAL A 286 0.46 18.06 -11.75
N PHE A 287 1.06 18.41 -10.63
CA PHE A 287 1.64 17.41 -9.72
C PHE A 287 0.59 16.46 -9.13
N GLY A 288 -0.58 16.99 -8.76
CA GLY A 288 -1.72 16.19 -8.30
C GLY A 288 -2.22 15.20 -9.37
N VAL A 289 -2.33 15.65 -10.63
CA VAL A 289 -2.72 14.79 -11.75
C VAL A 289 -1.65 13.73 -12.03
N TYR A 290 -0.37 14.12 -12.00
CA TYR A 290 0.73 13.16 -12.10
C TYR A 290 0.58 12.03 -11.08
N PHE A 291 0.30 12.35 -9.81
CA PHE A 291 0.13 11.33 -8.76
C PHE A 291 -1.01 10.35 -9.07
N LYS A 292 -2.14 10.85 -9.56
CA LYS A 292 -3.27 9.99 -9.94
C LYS A 292 -2.91 9.06 -11.11
N LEU A 293 -2.29 9.61 -12.16
CA LEU A 293 -1.83 8.84 -13.31
C LEU A 293 -0.75 7.83 -12.94
N ASN A 294 0.20 8.24 -12.10
CA ASN A 294 1.28 7.40 -11.61
C ASN A 294 0.76 6.18 -10.84
N SER A 295 -0.33 6.33 -10.07
CA SER A 295 -0.92 5.23 -9.32
C SER A 295 -1.32 4.06 -10.22
N PHE A 296 -1.85 4.27 -11.41
CA PHE A 296 -2.20 3.20 -12.33
C PHE A 296 -1.00 2.38 -12.81
N ILE A 297 0.18 2.99 -12.90
CA ILE A 297 1.40 2.31 -13.36
C ILE A 297 2.11 1.63 -12.18
N PHE A 298 2.13 2.26 -11.01
CA PHE A 298 2.82 1.74 -9.84
C PHE A 298 2.02 0.69 -9.06
N MET A 299 0.68 0.76 -9.06
CA MET A 299 -0.16 -0.22 -8.36
C MET A 299 0.09 -1.68 -8.80
N PRO A 300 0.19 -2.01 -10.11
CA PRO A 300 0.59 -3.35 -10.52
C PRO A 300 1.96 -3.77 -9.97
N VAL A 301 2.93 -2.86 -9.90
CA VAL A 301 4.26 -3.16 -9.35
C VAL A 301 4.20 -3.40 -7.84
N PHE A 302 3.36 -2.69 -7.10
CA PHE A 302 3.10 -2.99 -5.69
C PHE A 302 2.37 -4.33 -5.52
N GLY A 303 1.49 -4.71 -6.45
CA GLY A 303 0.91 -6.04 -6.51
C GLY A 303 1.95 -7.14 -6.74
N LEU A 304 2.87 -6.92 -7.67
CA LEU A 304 4.03 -7.79 -7.93
C LEU A 304 4.88 -7.94 -6.66
N ASN A 305 5.14 -6.84 -5.96
CA ASN A 305 5.87 -6.81 -4.70
C ASN A 305 5.23 -7.70 -3.62
N ASN A 306 3.91 -7.61 -3.46
CA ASN A 306 3.16 -8.45 -2.51
C ASN A 306 3.28 -9.95 -2.80
N GLY A 307 3.48 -10.33 -4.06
CA GLY A 307 3.76 -11.71 -4.47
C GLY A 307 5.22 -12.14 -4.25
N ILE A 308 6.18 -11.23 -4.43
CA ILE A 308 7.63 -11.51 -4.34
C ILE A 308 8.09 -11.73 -2.90
N ILE A 309 7.64 -10.90 -1.95
CA ILE A 309 8.07 -10.95 -0.55
C ILE A 309 7.94 -12.37 0.03
N PRO A 310 6.77 -13.04 -0.02
CA PRO A 310 6.63 -14.36 0.56
C PRO A 310 7.47 -15.42 -0.17
N ILE A 311 7.66 -15.32 -1.49
CA ILE A 311 8.49 -16.25 -2.25
C ILE A 311 9.95 -16.17 -1.79
N ILE A 312 10.50 -14.96 -1.70
CA ILE A 312 11.88 -14.75 -1.25
C ILE A 312 12.05 -15.18 0.22
N ALA A 313 11.14 -14.78 1.10
CA ALA A 313 11.21 -15.10 2.52
C ALA A 313 11.14 -16.61 2.77
N TYR A 314 10.22 -17.32 2.08
CA TYR A 314 10.13 -18.77 2.15
C TYR A 314 11.42 -19.46 1.69
N ASN A 315 11.92 -19.10 0.50
CA ASN A 315 13.12 -19.72 -0.07
C ASN A 315 14.39 -19.34 0.72
N TYR A 316 14.39 -18.18 1.42
CA TYR A 316 15.44 -17.84 2.38
C TYR A 316 15.42 -18.79 3.58
N GLY A 317 14.25 -19.05 4.16
CA GLY A 317 14.07 -20.05 5.22
C GLY A 317 14.46 -21.45 4.77
N ALA A 318 14.08 -21.83 3.55
CA ALA A 318 14.41 -23.14 2.95
C ALA A 318 15.85 -23.25 2.42
N ARG A 319 16.67 -22.21 2.55
CA ARG A 319 18.08 -22.12 2.07
C ARG A 319 18.25 -22.32 0.56
N LYS A 320 17.23 -22.08 -0.24
CA LYS A 320 17.22 -22.29 -1.72
C LYS A 320 17.73 -21.03 -2.44
N LYS A 321 19.02 -20.78 -2.44
CA LYS A 321 19.71 -19.61 -3.01
C LYS A 321 19.33 -19.32 -4.46
N GLU A 322 19.39 -20.32 -5.33
CA GLU A 322 19.11 -20.13 -6.76
C GLU A 322 17.68 -19.65 -7.01
N ARG A 323 16.71 -20.13 -6.22
CA ARG A 323 15.32 -19.70 -6.34
C ARG A 323 15.13 -18.25 -5.90
N ILE A 324 15.86 -17.80 -4.88
CA ILE A 324 15.87 -16.38 -4.46
C ILE A 324 16.38 -15.50 -5.60
N LEU A 325 17.55 -15.83 -6.17
CA LEU A 325 18.15 -15.04 -7.24
C LEU A 325 17.29 -15.03 -8.51
N GLN A 326 16.69 -16.17 -8.86
CA GLN A 326 15.74 -16.24 -9.97
C GLN A 326 14.51 -15.36 -9.71
N THR A 327 13.94 -15.40 -8.50
CA THR A 327 12.78 -14.56 -8.13
C THR A 327 13.11 -13.08 -8.26
N ILE A 328 14.27 -12.64 -7.77
CA ILE A 328 14.71 -11.24 -7.87
C ILE A 328 14.89 -10.85 -9.34
N ARG A 329 15.62 -11.65 -10.13
CA ARG A 329 15.86 -11.34 -11.55
C ARG A 329 14.57 -11.25 -12.36
N PHE A 330 13.66 -12.21 -12.20
CA PHE A 330 12.36 -12.19 -12.88
C PHE A 330 11.46 -11.08 -12.36
N GLY A 331 11.47 -10.81 -11.06
CA GLY A 331 10.74 -9.70 -10.46
C GLY A 331 11.18 -8.36 -11.05
N ILE A 332 12.50 -8.12 -11.16
CA ILE A 332 13.04 -6.93 -11.81
C ILE A 332 12.61 -6.86 -13.27
N ALA A 333 12.73 -7.95 -14.02
CA ALA A 333 12.35 -7.98 -15.44
C ALA A 333 10.89 -7.61 -15.65
N ILE A 334 9.96 -8.20 -14.87
CA ILE A 334 8.52 -7.90 -14.95
C ILE A 334 8.26 -6.45 -14.53
N SER A 335 8.83 -6.00 -13.42
CA SER A 335 8.65 -4.64 -12.93
C SER A 335 9.14 -3.59 -13.94
N VAL A 336 10.35 -3.77 -14.48
CA VAL A 336 10.91 -2.90 -15.50
C VAL A 336 10.06 -2.90 -16.78
N SER A 337 9.52 -4.06 -17.19
CA SER A 337 8.64 -4.15 -18.36
C SER A 337 7.34 -3.36 -18.15
N ILE A 338 6.70 -3.47 -16.99
CA ILE A 338 5.50 -2.69 -16.65
C ILE A 338 5.82 -1.19 -16.65
N MET A 339 6.93 -0.82 -16.01
CA MET A 339 7.36 0.58 -15.92
C MET A 339 7.78 1.14 -17.28
N PHE A 340 8.38 0.33 -18.15
CA PHE A 340 8.70 0.71 -19.53
C PHE A 340 7.44 1.02 -20.33
N VAL A 341 6.41 0.18 -20.23
CA VAL A 341 5.12 0.44 -20.87
C VAL A 341 4.52 1.75 -20.36
N GLY A 342 4.53 1.96 -19.05
CA GLY A 342 4.08 3.22 -18.43
C GLY A 342 4.86 4.44 -18.95
N MET A 343 6.18 4.33 -19.04
CA MET A 343 7.05 5.37 -19.60
C MET A 343 6.68 5.69 -21.05
N CYS A 344 6.50 4.66 -21.89
CA CYS A 344 6.09 4.84 -23.28
C CYS A 344 4.75 5.56 -23.41
N ILE A 345 3.76 5.24 -22.56
CA ILE A 345 2.46 5.91 -22.53
C ILE A 345 2.62 7.39 -22.18
N PHE A 346 3.40 7.72 -21.15
CA PHE A 346 3.64 9.10 -20.73
C PHE A 346 4.41 9.92 -21.76
N LEU A 347 5.29 9.30 -22.52
CA LEU A 347 6.04 9.96 -23.60
C LEU A 347 5.18 10.18 -24.84
N ALA A 348 4.36 9.17 -25.21
CA ALA A 348 3.62 9.18 -26.48
C ALA A 348 2.36 10.07 -26.43
N ILE A 349 1.60 10.02 -25.32
CA ILE A 349 0.28 10.65 -25.24
C ILE A 349 0.07 11.51 -23.99
N PRO A 350 1.06 12.32 -23.52
CA PRO A 350 0.92 13.11 -22.31
C PRO A 350 -0.27 14.08 -22.36
N ASP A 351 -0.53 14.67 -23.52
CA ASP A 351 -1.65 15.60 -23.73
C ASP A 351 -2.99 14.92 -23.46
N LYS A 352 -3.21 13.71 -24.01
CA LYS A 352 -4.45 12.95 -23.79
C LYS A 352 -4.63 12.55 -22.33
N LEU A 353 -3.56 12.19 -21.65
CA LEU A 353 -3.60 11.85 -20.24
C LEU A 353 -4.02 13.04 -19.37
N LEU A 354 -3.52 14.24 -19.68
CA LEU A 354 -3.90 15.46 -18.98
C LEU A 354 -5.33 15.88 -19.29
N LEU A 355 -5.79 15.74 -20.53
CA LEU A 355 -7.16 16.04 -20.95
C LEU A 355 -8.22 15.17 -20.25
N LEU A 356 -7.85 13.98 -19.75
CA LEU A 356 -8.75 13.19 -18.89
C LEU A 356 -9.12 13.90 -17.57
N PHE A 357 -8.39 14.94 -17.21
CA PHE A 357 -8.59 15.74 -16.00
C PHE A 357 -8.99 17.19 -16.33
N ASP A 358 -9.62 17.43 -17.49
CA ASP A 358 -10.06 18.75 -17.96
C ASP A 358 -8.96 19.83 -17.91
N ALA A 359 -7.73 19.45 -18.34
CA ALA A 359 -6.57 20.30 -18.27
C ALA A 359 -6.72 21.59 -19.09
N SER A 360 -6.48 22.74 -18.46
CA SER A 360 -6.39 24.04 -19.13
C SER A 360 -5.18 24.11 -20.09
N PRO A 361 -5.14 25.06 -21.03
CA PRO A 361 -3.98 25.23 -21.92
C PRO A 361 -2.65 25.41 -21.17
N GLU A 362 -2.66 26.13 -20.05
CA GLU A 362 -1.47 26.31 -19.21
C GLU A 362 -1.09 24.98 -18.54
N MET A 363 -2.05 24.24 -18.03
CA MET A 363 -1.82 22.92 -17.43
C MET A 363 -1.29 21.92 -18.44
N LEU A 364 -1.73 21.95 -19.69
CA LEU A 364 -1.17 21.13 -20.78
C LEU A 364 0.30 21.48 -21.04
N LYS A 365 0.64 22.77 -21.08
CA LYS A 365 2.01 23.23 -21.33
C LYS A 365 2.99 22.75 -20.23
N ILE A 366 2.63 22.97 -18.97
CA ILE A 366 3.45 22.57 -17.82
C ILE A 366 3.45 21.04 -17.68
N GLY A 367 2.29 20.43 -17.75
CA GLY A 367 2.09 19.00 -17.51
C GLY A 367 2.75 18.11 -18.54
N LYS A 368 2.74 18.50 -19.81
CA LYS A 368 3.44 17.77 -20.87
C LYS A 368 4.95 17.66 -20.59
N THR A 369 5.58 18.78 -20.22
CA THR A 369 7.00 18.79 -19.84
C THR A 369 7.23 17.97 -18.58
N ALA A 370 6.40 18.14 -17.55
CA ALA A 370 6.48 17.41 -16.28
C ALA A 370 6.39 15.89 -16.51
N LEU A 371 5.35 15.42 -17.20
CA LEU A 371 5.13 13.99 -17.42
C LEU A 371 6.28 13.33 -18.21
N ARG A 372 6.78 14.01 -19.24
CA ARG A 372 7.91 13.51 -20.06
C ARG A 372 9.21 13.41 -19.29
N ILE A 373 9.51 14.37 -18.41
CA ILE A 373 10.72 14.32 -17.60
C ILE A 373 10.57 13.28 -16.50
N ILE A 374 9.47 13.34 -15.75
CA ILE A 374 9.28 12.45 -14.59
C ILE A 374 9.30 10.98 -15.02
N CYS A 375 8.62 10.60 -16.11
CA CYS A 375 8.52 9.19 -16.49
C CYS A 375 9.86 8.52 -16.80
N THR A 376 10.93 9.28 -17.05
CA THR A 376 12.28 8.74 -17.29
C THR A 376 12.84 7.94 -16.11
N HIS A 377 12.34 8.18 -14.88
CA HIS A 377 12.76 7.42 -13.70
C HIS A 377 12.05 6.08 -13.53
N PHE A 378 10.95 5.82 -14.25
CA PHE A 378 10.07 4.67 -14.00
C PHE A 378 10.82 3.34 -14.00
N MET A 379 11.66 3.07 -14.99
CA MET A 379 12.41 1.81 -15.06
C MET A 379 13.35 1.62 -13.87
N LEU A 380 14.01 2.70 -13.43
CA LEU A 380 14.89 2.67 -12.26
C LEU A 380 14.09 2.41 -10.98
N ALA A 381 12.91 3.03 -10.87
CA ALA A 381 11.98 2.81 -9.77
C ALA A 381 11.52 1.35 -9.69
N GLY A 382 11.26 0.72 -10.84
CA GLY A 382 10.93 -0.70 -10.90
C GLY A 382 12.02 -1.59 -10.28
N CYS A 383 13.29 -1.31 -10.55
CA CYS A 383 14.43 -2.01 -9.93
C CYS A 383 14.48 -1.75 -8.41
N SER A 384 14.40 -0.48 -8.00
CA SER A 384 14.47 -0.07 -6.60
C SER A 384 13.40 -0.72 -5.75
N ILE A 385 12.15 -0.79 -6.24
CA ILE A 385 11.02 -1.40 -5.54
C ILE A 385 11.27 -2.90 -5.26
N ILE A 386 11.77 -3.64 -6.25
CA ILE A 386 12.05 -5.07 -6.06
C ILE A 386 13.20 -5.30 -5.08
N LEU A 387 14.24 -4.45 -5.09
CA LEU A 387 15.32 -4.53 -4.11
C LEU A 387 14.83 -4.21 -2.69
N MET A 388 13.96 -3.19 -2.53
CA MET A 388 13.34 -2.87 -1.24
C MET A 388 12.51 -4.04 -0.72
N SER A 389 11.73 -4.70 -1.58
CA SER A 389 10.95 -5.89 -1.25
C SER A 389 11.85 -7.05 -0.80
N THR A 390 13.00 -7.18 -1.45
CA THR A 390 14.01 -8.18 -1.06
C THR A 390 14.52 -7.91 0.35
N PHE A 391 14.83 -6.66 0.71
CA PHE A 391 15.24 -6.32 2.08
C PHE A 391 14.15 -6.66 3.10
N GLN A 392 12.89 -6.35 2.81
CA GLN A 392 11.75 -6.71 3.68
C GLN A 392 11.63 -8.23 3.86
N ALA A 393 11.75 -9.01 2.78
CA ALA A 393 11.70 -10.47 2.82
C ALA A 393 12.82 -11.10 3.67
N PHE A 394 14.01 -10.47 3.69
CA PHE A 394 15.14 -10.89 4.53
C PHE A 394 15.06 -10.38 5.98
N GLY A 395 14.02 -9.68 6.36
CA GLY A 395 13.86 -9.08 7.68
C GLY A 395 14.70 -7.82 7.92
N GLU A 396 15.21 -7.20 6.85
CA GLU A 396 16.01 -5.96 6.88
C GLU A 396 15.15 -4.73 6.57
N GLY A 397 14.07 -4.54 7.33
CA GLY A 397 13.12 -3.44 7.10
C GLY A 397 13.76 -2.05 7.17
N ILE A 398 14.77 -1.86 8.01
CA ILE A 398 15.53 -0.61 8.12
C ILE A 398 16.22 -0.27 6.79
N ALA A 399 16.78 -1.27 6.08
CA ALA A 399 17.40 -1.03 4.78
C ALA A 399 16.37 -0.49 3.77
N SER A 400 15.16 -1.05 3.73
CA SER A 400 14.07 -0.53 2.89
C SER A 400 13.68 0.89 3.28
N LEU A 401 13.57 1.18 4.58
CA LEU A 401 13.27 2.52 5.08
C LEU A 401 14.33 3.54 4.67
N MET A 402 15.63 3.19 4.81
CA MET A 402 16.73 4.08 4.41
C MET A 402 16.68 4.42 2.93
N VAL A 403 16.41 3.44 2.06
CA VAL A 403 16.25 3.66 0.62
C VAL A 403 15.07 4.59 0.34
N SER A 404 13.92 4.34 0.98
CA SER A 404 12.72 5.16 0.83
C SER A 404 12.92 6.60 1.32
N ALA A 405 13.54 6.77 2.48
CA ALA A 405 13.85 8.09 3.04
C ALA A 405 14.85 8.86 2.17
N LEU A 406 15.89 8.18 1.70
CA LEU A 406 16.88 8.78 0.78
C LEU A 406 16.17 9.30 -0.49
N ARG A 407 15.34 8.47 -1.12
CA ARG A 407 14.61 8.83 -2.33
C ARG A 407 13.65 9.99 -2.10
N GLN A 408 12.73 9.84 -1.15
CA GLN A 408 11.56 10.69 -1.03
C GLN A 408 11.76 11.95 -0.17
N LEU A 409 12.75 11.98 0.72
CA LEU A 409 13.01 13.13 1.58
C LEU A 409 14.39 13.74 1.34
N ILE A 410 15.44 12.91 1.45
CA ILE A 410 16.82 13.41 1.50
C ILE A 410 17.31 13.90 0.14
N VAL A 411 16.85 13.31 -0.97
CA VAL A 411 17.29 13.70 -2.31
C VAL A 411 16.22 14.51 -3.03
N ILE A 412 14.96 14.02 -3.11
CA ILE A 412 13.97 14.66 -3.98
C ILE A 412 13.61 16.08 -3.52
N LEU A 413 13.41 16.32 -2.23
CA LEU A 413 13.00 17.65 -1.74
C LEU A 413 14.13 18.68 -1.87
N PRO A 414 15.39 18.42 -1.44
CA PRO A 414 16.49 19.35 -1.67
C PRO A 414 16.80 19.54 -3.15
N ALA A 415 16.78 18.49 -3.97
CA ALA A 415 17.00 18.62 -5.41
C ALA A 415 15.92 19.47 -6.07
N ALA A 416 14.64 19.23 -5.75
CA ALA A 416 13.53 20.04 -6.26
C ALA A 416 13.66 21.51 -5.82
N PHE A 417 14.02 21.76 -4.56
CA PHE A 417 14.22 23.10 -4.03
C PHE A 417 15.37 23.85 -4.77
N ILE A 418 16.51 23.20 -4.92
CA ILE A 418 17.67 23.79 -5.62
C ILE A 418 17.34 24.06 -7.09
N LEU A 419 16.76 23.07 -7.78
CA LEU A 419 16.38 23.20 -9.19
C LEU A 419 15.35 24.29 -9.42
N ALA A 420 14.38 24.43 -8.48
CA ALA A 420 13.40 25.49 -8.50
C ALA A 420 14.03 26.89 -8.49
N HIS A 421 14.99 27.11 -7.58
CA HIS A 421 15.61 28.43 -7.38
C HIS A 421 16.65 28.80 -8.46
N VAL A 422 17.36 27.80 -9.00
CA VAL A 422 18.44 28.04 -9.97
C VAL A 422 17.93 28.03 -11.41
N PHE A 423 17.02 27.10 -11.75
CA PHE A 423 16.62 26.84 -13.13
C PHE A 423 15.09 27.01 -13.38
N GLY A 424 14.31 27.30 -12.35
CA GLY A 424 12.87 27.53 -12.44
C GLY A 424 12.01 26.27 -12.54
N LEU A 425 10.71 26.47 -12.82
CA LEU A 425 9.66 25.44 -12.71
C LEU A 425 9.95 24.15 -13.50
N ASN A 426 10.39 24.26 -14.75
CA ASN A 426 10.58 23.08 -15.60
C ASN A 426 11.71 22.17 -15.12
N ALA A 427 12.68 22.72 -14.41
CA ALA A 427 13.79 21.95 -13.87
C ALA A 427 13.41 21.13 -12.62
N ILE A 428 12.37 21.54 -11.89
CA ILE A 428 11.93 20.84 -10.66
C ILE A 428 11.66 19.35 -10.94
N TRP A 429 11.10 19.03 -12.10
CA TRP A 429 10.73 17.68 -12.48
C TRP A 429 11.91 16.72 -12.59
N TRP A 430 13.13 17.24 -12.82
CA TRP A 430 14.36 16.44 -12.83
C TRP A 430 14.75 15.92 -11.44
N ALA A 431 14.17 16.46 -10.37
CA ALA A 431 14.40 15.95 -9.03
C ALA A 431 14.00 14.45 -8.89
N PHE A 432 12.98 13.99 -9.64
CA PHE A 432 12.55 12.59 -9.64
C PHE A 432 13.59 11.64 -10.22
N PRO A 433 14.11 11.84 -11.45
CA PRO A 433 15.18 11.00 -11.99
C PRO A 433 16.44 11.03 -11.13
N ILE A 434 16.84 12.20 -10.63
CA ILE A 434 18.03 12.34 -9.76
C ILE A 434 17.85 11.51 -8.48
N ALA A 435 16.71 11.65 -7.82
CA ALA A 435 16.41 10.90 -6.59
C ALA A 435 16.40 9.39 -6.84
N GLU A 436 15.89 8.95 -7.99
CA GLU A 436 15.83 7.51 -8.30
C GLU A 436 17.20 6.94 -8.64
N ILE A 437 18.07 7.66 -9.32
CA ILE A 437 19.45 7.24 -9.57
C ILE A 437 20.21 7.07 -8.25
N CYS A 438 20.09 8.04 -7.33
CA CYS A 438 20.68 7.95 -5.99
C CYS A 438 20.10 6.74 -5.21
N SER A 439 18.78 6.57 -5.23
CA SER A 439 18.08 5.48 -4.57
C SER A 439 18.50 4.11 -5.09
N LEU A 440 18.56 3.93 -6.40
CA LEU A 440 18.96 2.67 -7.02
C LEU A 440 20.42 2.35 -6.73
N THR A 441 21.31 3.33 -6.82
CA THR A 441 22.74 3.16 -6.48
C THR A 441 22.90 2.72 -5.03
N PHE A 442 22.21 3.38 -4.10
CA PHE A 442 22.24 3.03 -2.69
C PHE A 442 21.63 1.63 -2.44
N SER A 443 20.52 1.32 -3.09
CA SER A 443 19.90 -0.02 -3.03
C SER A 443 20.84 -1.11 -3.53
N ALA A 444 21.58 -0.86 -4.62
CA ALA A 444 22.56 -1.81 -5.16
C ALA A 444 23.72 -2.06 -4.18
N ILE A 445 24.20 -1.01 -3.52
CA ILE A 445 25.25 -1.13 -2.49
C ILE A 445 24.74 -1.98 -1.31
N LEU A 446 23.52 -1.68 -0.81
CA LEU A 446 22.92 -2.45 0.27
C LEU A 446 22.64 -3.91 -0.13
N PHE A 447 22.20 -4.13 -1.38
CA PHE A 447 21.98 -5.47 -1.90
C PHE A 447 23.27 -6.27 -2.01
N LYS A 448 24.37 -5.65 -2.46
CA LYS A 448 25.70 -6.28 -2.47
C LYS A 448 26.13 -6.72 -1.06
N ARG A 449 25.90 -5.86 -0.06
CA ARG A 449 26.16 -6.22 1.36
C ARG A 449 25.27 -7.37 1.83
N LEU A 450 23.97 -7.32 1.53
CA LEU A 450 23.03 -8.39 1.87
C LEU A 450 23.42 -9.71 1.21
N TYR A 451 23.81 -9.66 -0.07
CA TYR A 451 24.25 -10.83 -0.83
C TYR A 451 25.44 -11.52 -0.15
N HIS A 452 26.49 -10.77 0.17
CA HIS A 452 27.67 -11.34 0.84
C HIS A 452 27.38 -11.83 2.24
N LYS A 453 26.54 -11.11 3.00
CA LYS A 453 26.27 -11.43 4.42
C LYS A 453 25.28 -12.58 4.61
N LYS A 454 24.31 -12.74 3.70
CA LYS A 454 23.22 -13.70 3.88
C LYS A 454 23.03 -14.65 2.69
N ILE A 455 22.96 -14.15 1.44
CA ILE A 455 22.61 -14.99 0.28
C ILE A 455 23.75 -15.91 -0.12
N LYS A 456 24.99 -15.39 -0.12
CA LYS A 456 26.18 -16.19 -0.48
C LYS A 456 26.41 -17.36 0.47
N LEU A 457 25.95 -17.25 1.72
CA LEU A 457 26.11 -18.27 2.77
C LEU A 457 25.03 -19.35 2.73
N LEU A 458 24.05 -19.22 1.86
CA LEU A 458 23.05 -20.27 1.61
C LEU A 458 23.67 -21.33 0.69
N ASN A 459 23.64 -22.56 1.13
CA ASN A 459 24.09 -23.70 0.32
C ASN A 459 22.98 -24.18 -0.58
#